data_eafdf577d38dfd2902e845136c84c1ed
#
_entry.id   eafdf577d38dfd2902e845136c84c1ed
#
_cell.length_a   1.000
_cell.length_b   1.000
_cell.length_c   1.000
_cell.angle_alpha   90.00
_cell.angle_beta   90.00
_cell.angle_gamma   90.00
#
_symmetry.space_group_name_H-M   'P 1'
#
loop_
_entity.id
_entity.type
_entity.pdbx_description
1 polymer ?
#
loop_
_entity_poly.entity_id
_entity_poly.type
_entity_poly.pdbx_seq_one_letter_code
_entity_poly.pdbx_strand_id
1 'polypeptide(L)'
;SLAGAMSTAELGKSLAEMIRQDKIHYISCTGANLEEDLMNLVAHDHYKRIPHYRDLTPKQEKDLLNKGLNRVTDTCIPEEEAFRRLQSHIFELWKTAENKEQRKFPHEFMYELLLSGVLEQYYQIPPENSWMLAAAKKNIPIVVPGWEDSTLGNIFTSYCIKGELQVSTVKSGIEYMIYLANLYENYAGNEGIGFFQIGGGIAGDFPICVVPMLSQDLEKTNTPFWSYFCQISDSTTSYGSYSGAVPNEKITWGKLDVDTPKFIIESDATIVAPLIFAYILNW
;
A
#
# COMPACT_ATOMS: atom_id res chain seq x y z
N SER A 1 4.68 6.25 2.61
CA SER A 1 3.37 5.58 2.62
C SER A 1 2.59 5.83 1.34
N LEU A 2 1.71 4.90 0.96
CA LEU A 2 0.86 4.94 -0.23
C LEU A 2 -0.60 4.78 0.18
N ALA A 3 -1.37 5.85 0.18
CA ALA A 3 -2.81 5.81 0.34
C ALA A 3 -3.54 5.65 -1.00
N GLY A 4 -4.86 5.49 -0.96
CA GLY A 4 -5.70 5.36 -2.16
C GLY A 4 -5.33 4.15 -3.01
N ALA A 5 -5.31 4.35 -4.33
CA ALA A 5 -5.09 3.34 -5.37
C ALA A 5 -4.00 3.79 -6.36
N MET A 6 -2.82 4.14 -5.86
CA MET A 6 -1.70 4.65 -6.68
C MET A 6 -1.12 3.58 -7.61
N SER A 7 -1.32 2.30 -7.31
CA SER A 7 -0.93 1.20 -8.18
C SER A 7 -1.73 1.20 -9.48
N THR A 8 -3.05 1.43 -9.43
CA THR A 8 -3.89 1.59 -10.63
C THR A 8 -3.52 2.84 -11.44
N ALA A 9 -3.02 3.89 -10.78
CA ALA A 9 -2.47 5.08 -11.44
C ALA A 9 -1.04 4.88 -12.01
N GLU A 10 -0.55 3.65 -12.03
CA GLU A 10 0.76 3.24 -12.54
C GLU A 10 1.99 3.93 -11.88
N LEU A 11 1.86 4.37 -10.63
CA LEU A 11 3.00 4.92 -9.87
C LEU A 11 4.15 3.90 -9.74
N GLY A 12 3.85 2.61 -9.89
CA GLY A 12 4.80 1.52 -9.86
C GLY A 12 6.00 1.69 -10.78
N LYS A 13 5.84 2.31 -11.95
CA LYS A 13 6.92 2.55 -12.93
C LYS A 13 8.12 3.28 -12.32
N SER A 14 7.89 4.33 -11.53
CA SER A 14 8.96 5.07 -10.85
C SER A 14 9.27 4.50 -9.47
N LEU A 15 8.26 4.03 -8.73
CA LEU A 15 8.43 3.46 -7.41
C LEU A 15 9.27 2.17 -7.42
N ALA A 16 9.10 1.32 -8.43
CA ALA A 16 9.90 0.11 -8.60
C ALA A 16 11.40 0.42 -8.71
N GLU A 17 11.76 1.48 -9.44
CA GLU A 17 13.15 1.90 -9.54
C GLU A 17 13.69 2.51 -8.25
N MET A 18 12.87 3.29 -7.53
CA MET A 18 13.22 3.77 -6.18
C MET A 18 13.57 2.60 -5.23
N ILE A 19 12.81 1.51 -5.32
CA ILE A 19 13.07 0.28 -4.55
C ILE A 19 14.38 -0.38 -5.02
N ARG A 20 14.56 -0.58 -6.32
CA ARG A 20 15.78 -1.21 -6.88
C ARG A 20 17.06 -0.48 -6.51
N GLN A 21 17.01 0.85 -6.41
CA GLN A 21 18.14 1.71 -6.03
C GLN A 21 18.27 1.93 -4.52
N ASP A 22 17.60 1.14 -3.68
CA ASP A 22 17.68 1.21 -2.21
C ASP A 22 17.33 2.60 -1.62
N LYS A 23 16.41 3.34 -2.29
CA LYS A 23 15.91 4.63 -1.79
C LYS A 23 14.80 4.46 -0.75
N ILE A 24 14.29 3.25 -0.56
CA ILE A 24 13.15 2.93 0.29
C ILE A 24 13.53 1.77 1.20
N HIS A 25 13.33 1.94 2.51
CA HIS A 25 13.63 0.91 3.52
C HIS A 25 12.40 0.03 3.80
N TYR A 26 11.20 0.63 3.85
CA TYR A 26 9.92 -0.09 3.98
C TYR A 26 8.76 0.77 3.48
N ILE A 27 7.64 0.12 3.26
CA ILE A 27 6.43 0.75 2.71
C ILE A 27 5.24 0.48 3.64
N SER A 28 4.42 1.51 3.88
CA SER A 28 3.08 1.33 4.39
C SER A 28 2.08 1.66 3.29
N CYS A 29 1.10 0.79 3.04
CA CYS A 29 0.15 1.04 1.97
C CYS A 29 -1.25 0.52 2.30
N THR A 30 -2.24 0.96 1.52
CA THR A 30 -3.57 0.36 1.51
C THR A 30 -3.54 -1.06 0.92
N GLY A 31 -4.50 -1.89 1.27
CA GLY A 31 -4.68 -3.20 0.64
C GLY A 31 -4.92 -3.10 -0.86
N ALA A 32 -5.63 -2.06 -1.31
CA ALA A 32 -5.82 -1.75 -2.73
C ALA A 32 -4.49 -1.60 -3.48
N ASN A 33 -3.54 -0.82 -2.94
CA ASN A 33 -2.22 -0.67 -3.56
C ASN A 33 -1.47 -1.99 -3.68
N LEU A 34 -1.62 -2.86 -2.68
CA LEU A 34 -0.96 -4.16 -2.66
C LEU A 34 -1.46 -5.07 -3.79
N GLU A 35 -2.78 -5.16 -3.95
CA GLU A 35 -3.41 -6.06 -4.92
C GLU A 35 -3.42 -5.51 -6.36
N GLU A 36 -3.62 -4.20 -6.53
CA GLU A 36 -3.77 -3.58 -7.84
C GLU A 36 -2.48 -3.57 -8.66
N ASP A 37 -1.30 -3.60 -8.02
CA ASP A 37 -0.03 -3.75 -8.75
C ASP A 37 0.09 -5.13 -9.40
N LEU A 38 -0.37 -6.19 -8.71
CA LEU A 38 -0.46 -7.52 -9.29
C LEU A 38 -1.52 -7.59 -10.40
N MET A 39 -2.65 -6.90 -10.21
CA MET A 39 -3.69 -6.80 -11.23
C MET A 39 -3.18 -6.10 -12.49
N ASN A 40 -2.38 -5.03 -12.34
CA ASN A 40 -1.70 -4.42 -13.47
C ASN A 40 -0.80 -5.40 -14.22
N LEU A 41 -0.03 -6.23 -13.51
CA LEU A 41 0.82 -7.21 -14.16
C LEU A 41 0.03 -8.19 -15.03
N VAL A 42 -1.13 -8.68 -14.54
CA VAL A 42 -1.82 -9.83 -15.16
C VAL A 42 -3.04 -9.47 -15.98
N ALA A 43 -3.52 -8.23 -15.95
CA ALA A 43 -4.81 -7.86 -16.55
C ALA A 43 -4.81 -6.49 -17.27
N HIS A 44 -3.68 -5.81 -17.40
CA HIS A 44 -3.57 -4.44 -17.92
C HIS A 44 -4.24 -4.25 -19.28
N ASP A 45 -4.10 -5.19 -20.21
CA ASP A 45 -4.68 -5.11 -21.56
C ASP A 45 -6.22 -5.20 -21.55
N HIS A 46 -6.80 -5.62 -20.45
CA HIS A 46 -8.26 -5.71 -20.24
C HIS A 46 -8.82 -4.48 -19.50
N TYR A 47 -7.95 -3.58 -19.03
CA TYR A 47 -8.39 -2.35 -18.37
C TYR A 47 -9.12 -1.45 -19.37
N LYS A 48 -10.13 -0.77 -18.88
CA LYS A 48 -10.90 0.16 -19.70
C LYS A 48 -10.87 1.56 -19.10
N ARG A 49 -10.34 2.49 -19.86
CA ARG A 49 -10.33 3.90 -19.47
C ARG A 49 -11.63 4.62 -19.86
N ILE A 50 -12.15 5.43 -18.93
CA ILE A 50 -13.36 6.24 -19.09
C ILE A 50 -13.02 7.70 -18.76
N PRO A 51 -12.51 8.50 -19.73
CA PRO A 51 -12.04 9.88 -19.47
C PRO A 51 -13.12 10.80 -18.88
N HIS A 52 -14.39 10.60 -19.24
CA HIS A 52 -15.53 11.40 -18.76
C HIS A 52 -16.29 10.70 -17.60
N TYR A 53 -15.57 10.02 -16.71
CA TYR A 53 -16.16 9.25 -15.63
C TYR A 53 -17.09 10.05 -14.71
N ARG A 54 -16.90 11.37 -14.58
CA ARG A 54 -17.73 12.25 -13.75
C ARG A 54 -19.14 12.45 -14.31
N ASP A 55 -19.32 12.23 -15.61
CA ASP A 55 -20.58 12.42 -16.32
C ASP A 55 -21.38 11.11 -16.45
N LEU A 56 -20.88 10.00 -15.88
CA LEU A 56 -21.56 8.72 -15.91
C LEU A 56 -22.88 8.78 -15.11
N THR A 57 -23.93 8.37 -15.77
CA THR A 57 -25.24 8.18 -15.10
C THR A 57 -25.24 6.90 -14.26
N PRO A 58 -26.12 6.79 -13.24
CA PRO A 58 -26.29 5.55 -12.47
C PRO A 58 -26.56 4.31 -13.33
N LYS A 59 -27.26 4.45 -14.45
CA LYS A 59 -27.51 3.35 -15.39
C LYS A 59 -26.20 2.90 -16.07
N GLN A 60 -25.37 3.83 -16.50
CA GLN A 60 -24.08 3.48 -17.09
C GLN A 60 -23.13 2.81 -16.09
N GLU A 61 -23.12 3.24 -14.82
CA GLU A 61 -22.37 2.56 -13.76
C GLU A 61 -22.91 1.12 -13.55
N LYS A 62 -24.21 0.92 -13.58
CA LYS A 62 -24.82 -0.42 -13.49
C LYS A 62 -24.45 -1.29 -14.72
N ASP A 63 -24.34 -0.69 -15.90
CA ASP A 63 -23.94 -1.39 -17.11
C ASP A 63 -22.45 -1.83 -17.05
N LEU A 64 -21.59 -1.04 -16.40
CA LEU A 64 -20.19 -1.43 -16.10
C LEU A 64 -20.16 -2.65 -15.16
N LEU A 65 -20.91 -2.60 -14.06
CA LEU A 65 -21.01 -3.72 -13.13
C LEU A 65 -21.49 -5.01 -13.85
N ASN A 66 -22.53 -4.90 -14.69
CA ASN A 66 -23.05 -6.05 -15.44
C ASN A 66 -22.06 -6.62 -16.45
N LYS A 67 -21.02 -5.86 -16.83
CA LYS A 67 -19.92 -6.29 -17.69
C LYS A 67 -18.70 -6.78 -16.91
N GLY A 68 -18.81 -6.91 -15.58
CA GLY A 68 -17.70 -7.32 -14.73
C GLY A 68 -16.55 -6.30 -14.70
N LEU A 69 -16.87 -5.00 -14.72
CA LEU A 69 -15.90 -3.92 -14.68
C LEU A 69 -16.05 -3.12 -13.38
N ASN A 70 -14.99 -3.08 -12.59
CA ASN A 70 -14.93 -2.36 -11.32
C ASN A 70 -14.15 -1.05 -11.51
N ARG A 71 -14.82 0.08 -11.31
CA ARG A 71 -14.25 1.38 -11.64
C ARG A 71 -13.50 2.02 -10.46
N VAL A 72 -12.26 2.41 -10.72
CA VAL A 72 -11.43 3.25 -9.86
C VAL A 72 -11.18 4.56 -10.61
N THR A 73 -11.87 5.64 -10.26
CA THR A 73 -11.90 6.93 -10.97
C THR A 73 -12.18 6.77 -12.48
N ASP A 74 -11.21 6.98 -13.33
CA ASP A 74 -11.34 6.90 -14.80
C ASP A 74 -10.94 5.52 -15.37
N THR A 75 -10.56 4.59 -14.52
CA THR A 75 -10.04 3.28 -14.92
C THR A 75 -10.92 2.17 -14.39
N CYS A 76 -11.33 1.25 -15.26
CA CYS A 76 -12.06 0.05 -14.89
C CYS A 76 -11.15 -1.17 -14.89
N ILE A 77 -11.15 -1.91 -13.80
CA ILE A 77 -10.43 -3.16 -13.60
C ILE A 77 -11.40 -4.32 -13.89
N PRO A 78 -11.05 -5.29 -14.75
CA PRO A 78 -11.90 -6.41 -15.07
C PRO A 78 -11.98 -7.41 -13.92
N GLU A 79 -13.18 -7.93 -13.64
CA GLU A 79 -13.43 -8.88 -12.56
C GLU A 79 -12.68 -10.21 -12.78
N GLU A 80 -12.85 -10.81 -13.95
CA GLU A 80 -12.36 -12.17 -14.21
C GLU A 80 -10.84 -12.20 -14.41
N GLU A 81 -10.30 -11.32 -15.26
CA GLU A 81 -8.89 -11.30 -15.61
C GLU A 81 -7.99 -10.79 -14.50
N ALA A 82 -8.52 -9.96 -13.59
CA ALA A 82 -7.78 -9.44 -12.44
C ALA A 82 -8.11 -10.21 -11.17
N PHE A 83 -9.27 -9.93 -10.56
CA PHE A 83 -9.62 -10.42 -9.23
C PHE A 83 -9.72 -11.95 -9.18
N ARG A 84 -10.47 -12.57 -10.08
CA ARG A 84 -10.70 -14.04 -10.05
C ARG A 84 -9.46 -14.82 -10.43
N ARG A 85 -8.65 -14.28 -11.33
CA ARG A 85 -7.34 -14.86 -11.65
C ARG A 85 -6.42 -14.90 -10.43
N LEU A 86 -6.27 -13.79 -9.71
CA LEU A 86 -5.47 -13.76 -8.49
C LEU A 86 -6.06 -14.63 -7.37
N GLN A 87 -7.39 -14.60 -7.21
CA GLN A 87 -8.09 -15.36 -6.18
C GLN A 87 -7.74 -16.86 -6.21
N SER A 88 -7.74 -17.48 -7.40
CA SER A 88 -7.47 -18.91 -7.52
C SER A 88 -6.07 -19.30 -7.04
N HIS A 89 -5.08 -18.47 -7.36
CA HIS A 89 -3.69 -18.74 -6.99
C HIS A 89 -3.41 -18.43 -5.51
N ILE A 90 -3.94 -17.32 -4.99
CA ILE A 90 -3.69 -16.92 -3.61
C ILE A 90 -4.42 -17.82 -2.61
N PHE A 91 -5.59 -18.35 -2.97
CA PHE A 91 -6.32 -19.31 -2.14
C PHE A 91 -5.48 -20.55 -1.82
N GLU A 92 -4.76 -21.09 -2.82
CA GLU A 92 -3.87 -22.24 -2.61
C GLU A 92 -2.72 -21.92 -1.64
N LEU A 93 -2.21 -20.69 -1.65
CA LEU A 93 -1.19 -20.26 -0.70
C LEU A 93 -1.74 -20.13 0.72
N TRP A 94 -2.94 -19.54 0.89
CA TRP A 94 -3.61 -19.48 2.18
C TRP A 94 -3.87 -20.88 2.73
N LYS A 95 -4.39 -21.77 1.89
CA LYS A 95 -4.66 -23.17 2.30
C LYS A 95 -3.40 -23.94 2.66
N THR A 96 -2.33 -23.72 1.90
CA THR A 96 -1.02 -24.32 2.20
C THR A 96 -0.46 -23.82 3.52
N ALA A 97 -0.55 -22.53 3.80
CA ALA A 97 -0.09 -21.93 5.06
C ALA A 97 -0.90 -22.50 6.25
N GLU A 98 -2.23 -22.56 6.11
CA GLU A 98 -3.10 -23.13 7.14
C GLU A 98 -2.74 -24.59 7.46
N ASN A 99 -2.59 -25.43 6.42
CA ASN A 99 -2.23 -26.84 6.59
C ASN A 99 -0.86 -27.05 7.27
N LYS A 100 0.04 -26.06 7.14
CA LYS A 100 1.35 -26.04 7.79
C LYS A 100 1.36 -25.29 9.13
N GLU A 101 0.22 -24.83 9.61
CA GLU A 101 0.09 -23.98 10.81
C GLU A 101 0.97 -22.71 10.76
N GLN A 102 1.21 -22.20 9.53
CA GLN A 102 2.00 -20.99 9.29
C GLN A 102 1.10 -19.78 9.22
N ARG A 103 1.49 -18.73 9.93
CA ARG A 103 0.81 -17.43 9.90
C ARG A 103 1.70 -16.43 9.17
N LYS A 104 1.13 -15.72 8.21
CA LYS A 104 1.87 -14.74 7.40
C LYS A 104 1.13 -13.40 7.34
N PHE A 105 1.87 -12.35 7.08
CA PHE A 105 1.29 -11.06 6.74
C PHE A 105 0.69 -11.08 5.33
N PRO A 106 -0.29 -10.22 5.02
CA PRO A 106 -0.87 -10.12 3.68
C PRO A 106 0.18 -9.99 2.57
N HIS A 107 1.17 -9.12 2.73
CA HIS A 107 2.22 -8.92 1.72
C HIS A 107 3.13 -10.13 1.52
N GLU A 108 3.34 -10.95 2.54
CA GLU A 108 4.17 -12.16 2.42
C GLU A 108 3.52 -13.19 1.48
N PHE A 109 2.19 -13.30 1.48
CA PHE A 109 1.47 -14.13 0.50
C PHE A 109 1.61 -13.58 -0.92
N MET A 110 1.55 -12.25 -1.11
CA MET A 110 1.75 -11.63 -2.41
C MET A 110 3.18 -11.84 -2.93
N TYR A 111 4.17 -11.75 -2.05
CA TYR A 111 5.57 -12.02 -2.40
C TYR A 111 5.77 -13.47 -2.82
N GLU A 112 5.21 -14.41 -2.06
CA GLU A 112 5.28 -15.84 -2.40
C GLU A 112 4.63 -16.10 -3.77
N LEU A 113 3.47 -15.49 -4.03
CA LEU A 113 2.78 -15.60 -5.32
C LEU A 113 3.63 -15.06 -6.47
N LEU A 114 4.21 -13.86 -6.32
CA LEU A 114 5.05 -13.24 -7.34
C LEU A 114 6.34 -14.02 -7.59
N LEU A 115 7.01 -14.47 -6.52
CA LEU A 115 8.29 -15.17 -6.61
C LEU A 115 8.15 -16.65 -7.05
N SER A 116 6.94 -17.22 -6.99
CA SER A 116 6.67 -18.56 -7.50
C SER A 116 6.77 -18.67 -9.03
N GLY A 117 6.66 -17.54 -9.74
CA GLY A 117 6.63 -17.47 -11.20
C GLY A 117 5.31 -17.91 -11.84
N VAL A 118 4.32 -18.38 -11.06
CA VAL A 118 3.05 -18.90 -11.59
C VAL A 118 2.25 -17.85 -12.37
N LEU A 119 2.45 -16.57 -12.06
CA LEU A 119 1.78 -15.46 -12.73
C LEU A 119 2.49 -14.99 -14.01
N GLU A 120 3.74 -15.37 -14.25
CA GLU A 120 4.54 -14.87 -15.39
C GLU A 120 3.88 -15.10 -16.76
N GLN A 121 3.17 -16.22 -16.91
CA GLN A 121 2.41 -16.53 -18.12
C GLN A 121 1.28 -15.54 -18.43
N TYR A 122 0.86 -14.75 -17.44
CA TYR A 122 -0.24 -13.77 -17.56
C TYR A 122 0.26 -12.34 -17.65
N TYR A 123 1.57 -12.07 -17.55
CA TYR A 123 2.10 -10.72 -17.55
C TYR A 123 1.78 -9.99 -18.86
N GLN A 124 1.21 -8.80 -18.74
CA GLN A 124 0.77 -7.94 -19.84
C GLN A 124 1.52 -6.60 -19.85
N ILE A 125 2.24 -6.29 -18.77
CA ILE A 125 3.17 -5.16 -18.72
C ILE A 125 4.59 -5.67 -18.41
N PRO A 126 5.64 -4.88 -18.70
CA PRO A 126 6.99 -5.24 -18.31
C PRO A 126 7.09 -5.45 -16.80
N PRO A 127 7.62 -6.60 -16.33
CA PRO A 127 7.69 -6.92 -14.90
C PRO A 127 8.54 -5.91 -14.09
N GLU A 128 9.44 -5.21 -14.73
CA GLU A 128 10.21 -4.11 -14.14
C GLU A 128 9.36 -2.90 -13.73
N ASN A 129 8.16 -2.77 -14.25
CA ASN A 129 7.21 -1.71 -13.88
C ASN A 129 6.39 -2.04 -12.63
N SER A 130 6.48 -3.27 -12.10
CA SER A 130 5.81 -3.64 -10.87
C SER A 130 6.66 -3.31 -9.65
N TRP A 131 6.14 -2.43 -8.79
CA TRP A 131 6.79 -2.12 -7.54
C TRP A 131 6.70 -3.28 -6.53
N MET A 132 5.61 -4.03 -6.56
CA MET A 132 5.45 -5.21 -5.70
C MET A 132 6.46 -6.30 -6.06
N LEU A 133 6.71 -6.54 -7.35
CA LEU A 133 7.72 -7.50 -7.78
C LEU A 133 9.14 -7.02 -7.42
N ALA A 134 9.42 -5.72 -7.55
CA ALA A 134 10.68 -5.14 -7.10
C ALA A 134 10.86 -5.30 -5.59
N ALA A 135 9.81 -5.02 -4.82
CA ALA A 135 9.80 -5.17 -3.36
C ALA A 135 9.97 -6.63 -2.94
N ALA A 136 9.28 -7.57 -3.59
CA ALA A 136 9.41 -9.00 -3.33
C ALA A 136 10.85 -9.51 -3.56
N LYS A 137 11.47 -9.12 -4.69
CA LYS A 137 12.86 -9.50 -5.02
C LYS A 137 13.88 -8.96 -4.02
N LYS A 138 13.62 -7.79 -3.43
CA LYS A 138 14.47 -7.17 -2.40
C LYS A 138 14.02 -7.49 -0.97
N ASN A 139 12.93 -8.19 -0.81
CA ASN A 139 12.30 -8.47 0.48
C ASN A 139 12.08 -7.19 1.33
N ILE A 140 11.59 -6.12 0.68
CA ILE A 140 11.28 -4.87 1.36
C ILE A 140 10.15 -5.12 2.36
N PRO A 141 10.29 -4.72 3.63
CA PRO A 141 9.19 -4.81 4.59
C PRO A 141 7.98 -3.97 4.15
N ILE A 142 6.79 -4.56 4.19
CA ILE A 142 5.53 -3.85 3.92
C ILE A 142 4.60 -3.99 5.13
N VAL A 143 3.95 -2.90 5.52
CA VAL A 143 2.83 -2.91 6.46
C VAL A 143 1.56 -2.47 5.73
N VAL A 144 0.49 -3.22 5.94
CA VAL A 144 -0.81 -2.99 5.27
C VAL A 144 -1.90 -2.87 6.34
N PRO A 145 -1.98 -1.72 7.01
CA PRO A 145 -3.01 -1.53 8.03
C PRO A 145 -4.41 -1.52 7.39
N GLY A 146 -5.36 -2.20 8.03
CA GLY A 146 -6.70 -2.32 7.49
C GLY A 146 -6.76 -3.12 6.17
N TRP A 147 -5.93 -4.15 6.03
CA TRP A 147 -5.92 -5.00 4.83
C TRP A 147 -7.30 -5.56 4.48
N GLU A 148 -8.13 -5.78 5.46
CA GLU A 148 -9.51 -6.22 5.32
C GLU A 148 -10.38 -5.23 4.50
N ASP A 149 -9.95 -3.97 4.35
CA ASP A 149 -10.51 -2.99 3.41
C ASP A 149 -9.83 -3.10 2.03
N SER A 150 -9.87 -4.31 1.46
CA SER A 150 -9.41 -4.61 0.10
C SER A 150 -10.22 -5.76 -0.48
N THR A 151 -10.16 -5.94 -1.79
CA THR A 151 -10.90 -7.02 -2.45
C THR A 151 -10.39 -8.39 -2.03
N LEU A 152 -9.08 -8.60 -1.99
CA LEU A 152 -8.51 -9.88 -1.53
C LEU A 152 -8.74 -10.11 -0.03
N GLY A 153 -8.76 -9.06 0.80
CA GLY A 153 -9.16 -9.14 2.20
C GLY A 153 -10.61 -9.59 2.37
N ASN A 154 -11.50 -9.06 1.55
CA ASN A 154 -12.92 -9.47 1.52
C ASN A 154 -13.07 -10.92 1.00
N ILE A 155 -12.32 -11.31 -0.02
CA ILE A 155 -12.29 -12.68 -0.54
C ILE A 155 -11.81 -13.65 0.55
N PHE A 156 -10.71 -13.33 1.23
CA PHE A 156 -10.22 -14.13 2.37
C PHE A 156 -11.30 -14.29 3.45
N THR A 157 -11.95 -13.18 3.82
CA THR A 157 -13.05 -13.18 4.79
C THR A 157 -14.20 -14.10 4.34
N SER A 158 -14.54 -14.10 3.05
CA SER A 158 -15.58 -14.98 2.52
C SER A 158 -15.25 -16.47 2.68
N TYR A 159 -14.01 -16.85 2.52
CA TYR A 159 -13.54 -18.22 2.78
C TYR A 159 -13.57 -18.58 4.28
N CYS A 160 -13.25 -17.62 5.14
CA CYS A 160 -13.40 -17.83 6.60
C CYS A 160 -14.87 -18.04 7.00
N ILE A 161 -15.80 -17.26 6.45
CA ILE A 161 -17.25 -17.42 6.69
C ILE A 161 -17.75 -18.80 6.23
N LYS A 162 -17.23 -19.31 5.10
CA LYS A 162 -17.55 -20.66 4.59
C LYS A 162 -16.91 -21.78 5.39
N GLY A 163 -16.00 -21.48 6.33
CA GLY A 163 -15.24 -22.48 7.11
C GLY A 163 -14.13 -23.17 6.31
N GLU A 164 -13.74 -22.58 5.20
CA GLU A 164 -12.67 -23.10 4.34
C GLU A 164 -11.27 -22.65 4.79
N LEU A 165 -11.18 -21.50 5.49
CA LEU A 165 -9.96 -20.95 6.06
C LEU A 165 -10.18 -20.49 7.50
N GLN A 166 -9.09 -20.45 8.28
CA GLN A 166 -9.05 -19.87 9.62
C GLN A 166 -8.65 -18.40 9.56
N VAL A 167 -9.31 -17.53 10.33
CA VAL A 167 -8.95 -16.11 10.44
C VAL A 167 -7.49 -15.93 10.85
N SER A 168 -6.97 -16.81 11.70
CA SER A 168 -5.59 -16.78 12.21
C SER A 168 -4.53 -17.05 11.15
N THR A 169 -4.87 -17.54 9.97
CA THR A 169 -3.93 -17.78 8.85
C THR A 169 -3.23 -16.49 8.42
N VAL A 170 -3.94 -15.37 8.47
CA VAL A 170 -3.39 -14.05 8.19
C VAL A 170 -3.12 -13.31 9.51
N LYS A 171 -1.94 -12.71 9.63
CA LYS A 171 -1.57 -11.89 10.79
C LYS A 171 -2.36 -10.58 10.82
N SER A 172 -2.67 -10.10 12.01
CA SER A 172 -3.51 -8.93 12.28
C SER A 172 -2.80 -7.59 12.17
N GLY A 173 -3.55 -6.50 12.19
CA GLY A 173 -3.02 -5.13 12.27
C GLY A 173 -2.19 -4.87 13.53
N ILE A 174 -2.53 -5.49 14.67
CA ILE A 174 -1.72 -5.38 15.90
C ILE A 174 -0.34 -6.03 15.70
N GLU A 175 -0.28 -7.18 15.03
CA GLU A 175 1.00 -7.81 14.69
C GLU A 175 1.81 -6.98 13.71
N TYR A 176 1.16 -6.24 12.79
CA TYR A 176 1.83 -5.26 11.94
C TYR A 176 2.44 -4.11 12.76
N MET A 177 1.78 -3.61 13.79
CA MET A 177 2.35 -2.57 14.63
C MET A 177 3.57 -3.07 15.41
N ILE A 178 3.52 -4.30 15.94
CA ILE A 178 4.69 -4.95 16.58
C ILE A 178 5.84 -5.10 15.58
N TYR A 179 5.53 -5.55 14.36
CA TYR A 179 6.51 -5.69 13.29
C TYR A 179 7.16 -4.34 12.94
N LEU A 180 6.35 -3.30 12.78
CA LEU A 180 6.79 -1.95 12.48
C LEU A 180 7.66 -1.35 13.60
N ALA A 181 7.32 -1.60 14.87
CA ALA A 181 8.14 -1.18 16.00
C ALA A 181 9.56 -1.74 15.91
N ASN A 182 9.68 -3.04 15.65
CA ASN A 182 10.98 -3.68 15.44
C ASN A 182 11.72 -3.13 14.21
N LEU A 183 11.02 -2.86 13.11
CA LEU A 183 11.62 -2.24 11.92
C LEU A 183 12.15 -0.84 12.23
N TYR A 184 11.34 -0.01 12.90
CA TYR A 184 11.75 1.34 13.24
C TYR A 184 13.02 1.34 14.11
N GLU A 185 13.06 0.53 15.14
CA GLU A 185 14.24 0.41 16.02
C GLU A 185 15.48 -0.09 15.28
N ASN A 186 15.33 -0.98 14.32
CA ASN A 186 16.43 -1.53 13.53
C ASN A 186 17.01 -0.53 12.50
N TYR A 187 16.15 0.30 11.89
CA TYR A 187 16.56 1.20 10.82
C TYR A 187 16.83 2.64 11.27
N ALA A 188 16.19 3.10 12.34
CA ALA A 188 16.29 4.50 12.74
C ALA A 188 17.67 4.91 13.24
N GLY A 189 18.44 3.99 13.84
CA GLY A 189 19.72 4.30 14.45
C GLY A 189 19.62 5.50 15.41
N ASN A 190 20.55 6.44 15.32
CA ASN A 190 20.55 7.69 16.08
C ASN A 190 19.92 8.87 15.31
N GLU A 191 19.71 8.72 14.00
CA GLU A 191 19.31 9.81 13.11
C GLU A 191 17.83 9.78 12.74
N GLY A 192 17.14 8.67 13.06
CA GLY A 192 15.77 8.44 12.68
C GLY A 192 15.61 8.07 11.20
N ILE A 193 14.36 8.06 10.75
CA ILE A 193 13.97 7.72 9.37
C ILE A 193 13.14 8.86 8.80
N GLY A 194 13.29 9.15 7.51
CA GLY A 194 12.41 10.06 6.79
C GLY A 194 11.06 9.42 6.49
N PHE A 195 9.98 10.21 6.58
CA PHE A 195 8.62 9.79 6.27
C PHE A 195 8.10 10.53 5.05
N PHE A 196 7.93 9.81 3.94
CA PHE A 196 7.33 10.34 2.72
C PHE A 196 5.92 9.78 2.55
N GLN A 197 4.91 10.66 2.52
CA GLN A 197 3.51 10.29 2.54
C GLN A 197 2.79 10.73 1.27
N ILE A 198 2.22 9.77 0.54
CA ILE A 198 1.35 10.00 -0.61
C ILE A 198 -0.10 9.81 -0.15
N GLY A 199 -0.89 10.88 -0.20
CA GLY A 199 -2.23 10.92 0.35
C GLY A 199 -2.25 11.04 1.87
N GLY A 200 -3.17 10.32 2.53
CA GLY A 200 -3.37 10.36 3.98
C GLY A 200 -3.98 9.06 4.50
N GLY A 201 -4.96 9.18 5.38
CA GLY A 201 -5.68 8.04 5.94
C GLY A 201 -4.82 7.05 6.70
N ILE A 202 -5.30 5.83 6.84
CA ILE A 202 -4.67 4.78 7.66
C ILE A 202 -3.26 4.41 7.18
N ALA A 203 -3.01 4.44 5.88
CA ALA A 203 -1.70 4.12 5.32
C ALA A 203 -0.59 5.06 5.80
N GLY A 204 -0.93 6.32 6.11
CA GLY A 204 -0.04 7.31 6.68
C GLY A 204 -0.07 7.38 8.20
N ASP A 205 -1.26 7.40 8.79
CA ASP A 205 -1.40 7.57 10.25
C ASP A 205 -0.93 6.36 11.05
N PHE A 206 -1.18 5.17 10.57
CA PHE A 206 -0.75 3.95 11.24
C PHE A 206 0.78 3.90 11.45
N PRO A 207 1.63 4.00 10.40
CA PRO A 207 3.06 3.89 10.60
C PRO A 207 3.67 5.08 11.33
N ILE A 208 3.16 6.30 11.16
CA ILE A 208 3.75 7.46 11.81
C ILE A 208 3.59 7.41 13.34
N CYS A 209 2.60 6.67 13.84
CA CYS A 209 2.33 6.49 15.26
C CYS A 209 3.32 5.55 15.97
N VAL A 210 4.23 4.88 15.26
CA VAL A 210 5.21 4.00 15.90
C VAL A 210 6.12 4.75 16.88
N VAL A 211 6.50 5.99 16.55
CA VAL A 211 7.39 6.80 17.39
C VAL A 211 6.75 7.16 18.74
N PRO A 212 5.55 7.78 18.79
CA PRO A 212 4.92 8.02 20.09
C PRO A 212 4.60 6.74 20.85
N MET A 213 4.23 5.65 20.18
CA MET A 213 4.03 4.36 20.85
C MET A 213 5.32 3.86 21.53
N LEU A 214 6.47 3.94 20.85
CA LEU A 214 7.75 3.55 21.43
C LEU A 214 8.15 4.46 22.60
N SER A 215 8.00 5.78 22.46
CA SER A 215 8.46 6.74 23.46
C SER A 215 7.49 6.95 24.62
N GLN A 216 6.17 6.96 24.36
CA GLN A 216 5.15 7.27 25.35
C GLN A 216 4.55 6.01 26.00
N ASP A 217 4.19 5.00 25.19
CA ASP A 217 3.51 3.80 25.72
C ASP A 217 4.52 2.75 26.20
N LEU A 218 5.66 2.61 25.52
CA LEU A 218 6.76 1.71 25.94
C LEU A 218 7.85 2.43 26.73
N GLU A 219 7.72 3.73 26.98
CA GLU A 219 8.64 4.57 27.78
C GLU A 219 10.11 4.48 27.35
N LYS A 220 10.36 4.23 26.06
CA LYS A 220 11.73 4.13 25.52
C LYS A 220 12.36 5.52 25.41
N THR A 221 13.42 5.76 26.16
CA THR A 221 14.05 7.10 26.36
C THR A 221 14.85 7.61 25.14
N ASN A 222 15.25 6.72 24.22
CA ASN A 222 16.13 7.08 23.10
C ASN A 222 15.49 6.82 21.72
N THR A 223 14.15 6.87 21.63
CA THR A 223 13.46 6.75 20.37
C THR A 223 13.63 8.04 19.58
N PRO A 224 14.31 8.04 18.42
CA PRO A 224 14.40 9.24 17.60
C PRO A 224 13.04 9.58 16.99
N PHE A 225 12.76 10.88 16.81
CA PHE A 225 11.61 11.32 16.01
C PHE A 225 11.81 10.94 14.54
N TRP A 226 10.73 10.99 13.75
CA TRP A 226 10.88 10.97 12.30
C TRP A 226 11.75 12.14 11.87
N SER A 227 12.85 11.87 11.16
CA SER A 227 13.88 12.87 10.85
C SER A 227 13.52 13.78 9.66
N TYR A 228 12.48 13.43 8.92
CA TYR A 228 11.96 14.17 7.77
C TYR A 228 10.50 13.82 7.56
N PHE A 229 9.70 14.80 7.12
CA PHE A 229 8.31 14.56 6.75
C PHE A 229 7.97 15.31 5.47
N CYS A 230 7.40 14.61 4.49
CA CYS A 230 6.81 15.21 3.31
C CYS A 230 5.48 14.52 3.00
N GLN A 231 4.44 15.30 2.76
CA GLN A 231 3.15 14.79 2.33
C GLN A 231 2.74 15.41 1.01
N ILE A 232 2.29 14.58 0.06
CA ILE A 232 1.58 15.00 -1.13
C ILE A 232 0.11 14.66 -0.91
N SER A 233 -0.78 15.65 -0.95
CA SER A 233 -2.22 15.45 -0.78
C SER A 233 -3.01 16.59 -1.39
N ASP A 234 -4.12 16.28 -2.03
CA ASP A 234 -5.12 17.24 -2.50
C ASP A 234 -6.22 17.51 -1.44
N SER A 235 -6.10 16.91 -0.26
CA SER A 235 -7.05 17.09 0.84
C SER A 235 -6.89 18.45 1.49
N THR A 236 -7.96 19.22 1.54
CA THR A 236 -8.02 20.45 2.32
C THR A 236 -8.15 20.16 3.82
N THR A 237 -7.79 21.14 4.65
CA THR A 237 -8.00 21.08 6.09
C THR A 237 -9.48 20.83 6.41
N SER A 238 -9.73 19.79 7.18
CA SER A 238 -11.06 19.40 7.64
C SER A 238 -10.96 18.98 9.11
N TYR A 239 -11.91 19.43 9.93
CA TYR A 239 -11.88 19.15 11.36
C TYR A 239 -11.94 17.65 11.65
N GLY A 240 -10.94 17.16 12.40
CA GLY A 240 -10.77 15.74 12.71
C GLY A 240 -10.18 14.89 11.57
N SER A 241 -9.79 15.48 10.43
CA SER A 241 -9.20 14.76 9.33
C SER A 241 -7.67 14.71 9.42
N TYR A 242 -7.11 13.52 9.43
CA TYR A 242 -5.66 13.33 9.36
C TYR A 242 -5.08 13.77 8.00
N SER A 243 -5.76 13.49 6.90
CA SER A 243 -5.25 13.73 5.55
C SER A 243 -4.99 15.21 5.24
N GLY A 244 -5.79 16.11 5.80
CA GLY A 244 -5.64 17.56 5.65
C GLY A 244 -5.00 18.27 6.86
N ALA A 245 -4.48 17.52 7.84
CA ALA A 245 -3.81 18.08 9.01
C ALA A 245 -2.42 18.61 8.65
N VAL A 246 -2.15 19.86 9.09
CA VAL A 246 -0.84 20.48 8.85
C VAL A 246 0.29 19.71 9.55
N PRO A 247 1.51 19.69 8.97
CA PRO A 247 2.62 18.92 9.55
C PRO A 247 2.97 19.27 11.00
N ASN A 248 2.83 20.52 11.38
CA ASN A 248 3.11 20.98 12.76
C ASN A 248 2.21 20.31 13.82
N GLU A 249 1.00 19.91 13.46
CA GLU A 249 0.12 19.17 14.38
C GLU A 249 0.76 17.85 14.86
N LYS A 250 1.60 17.22 14.03
CA LYS A 250 2.30 15.98 14.35
C LYS A 250 3.32 16.13 15.49
N ILE A 251 3.76 17.37 15.77
CA ILE A 251 4.64 17.69 16.91
C ILE A 251 3.91 17.46 18.24
N THR A 252 2.65 17.86 18.34
CA THR A 252 1.86 17.71 19.56
C THR A 252 1.58 16.24 19.91
N TRP A 253 1.69 15.36 18.92
CA TRP A 253 1.54 13.90 19.09
C TRP A 253 2.88 13.19 19.32
N GLY A 254 4.00 13.91 19.41
CA GLY A 254 5.32 13.29 19.57
C GLY A 254 5.78 12.48 18.36
N LYS A 255 5.31 12.82 17.15
CA LYS A 255 5.70 12.17 15.89
C LYS A 255 6.92 12.85 15.26
N LEU A 256 6.97 14.17 15.29
CA LEU A 256 8.02 15.02 14.73
C LEU A 256 8.59 15.95 15.80
N ASP A 257 9.86 16.36 15.63
CA ASP A 257 10.45 17.44 16.42
C ASP A 257 10.15 18.82 15.82
N VAL A 258 10.40 19.86 16.60
CA VAL A 258 10.25 21.26 16.16
C VAL A 258 11.16 21.57 14.96
N ASP A 259 12.36 21.03 14.96
CA ASP A 259 13.38 21.24 13.94
C ASP A 259 13.31 20.21 12.77
N THR A 260 12.42 19.22 12.84
CA THR A 260 12.24 18.26 11.74
C THR A 260 11.88 18.99 10.44
N PRO A 261 12.63 18.85 9.34
CA PRO A 261 12.22 19.34 8.03
C PRO A 261 10.89 18.71 7.62
N LYS A 262 9.87 19.56 7.36
CA LYS A 262 8.52 19.10 7.09
C LYS A 262 7.85 19.91 6.01
N PHE A 263 7.25 19.23 5.06
CA PHE A 263 6.68 19.82 3.86
C PHE A 263 5.28 19.24 3.59
N ILE A 264 4.43 20.08 3.00
CA ILE A 264 3.17 19.66 2.40
C ILE A 264 3.13 20.16 0.96
N ILE A 265 2.72 19.29 0.06
CA ILE A 265 2.53 19.59 -1.36
C ILE A 265 1.05 19.37 -1.64
N GLU A 266 0.33 20.46 -1.80
CA GLU A 266 -1.10 20.43 -2.11
C GLU A 266 -1.28 20.20 -3.61
N SER A 267 -1.36 18.93 -4.00
CA SER A 267 -1.51 18.52 -5.41
C SER A 267 -1.94 17.07 -5.53
N ASP A 268 -2.37 16.70 -6.73
CA ASP A 268 -2.60 15.31 -7.11
C ASP A 268 -1.25 14.55 -7.15
N ALA A 269 -1.18 13.46 -6.39
CA ALA A 269 0.02 12.65 -6.28
C ALA A 269 0.40 11.95 -7.59
N THR A 270 -0.55 11.69 -8.48
CA THR A 270 -0.27 11.08 -9.79
C THR A 270 0.54 12.00 -10.72
N ILE A 271 0.52 13.30 -10.44
CA ILE A 271 1.30 14.32 -11.16
C ILE A 271 2.64 14.53 -10.47
N VAL A 272 2.63 14.76 -9.16
CA VAL A 272 3.82 15.26 -8.44
C VAL A 272 4.77 14.14 -8.02
N ALA A 273 4.26 12.99 -7.58
CA ALA A 273 5.12 11.91 -7.10
C ALA A 273 6.09 11.38 -8.18
N PRO A 274 5.65 11.12 -9.44
CA PRO A 274 6.57 10.71 -10.51
C PRO A 274 7.67 11.74 -10.79
N LEU A 275 7.37 13.05 -10.71
CA LEU A 275 8.35 14.11 -10.93
C LEU A 275 9.42 14.13 -9.83
N ILE A 276 9.00 13.97 -8.57
CA ILE A 276 9.92 13.88 -7.42
C ILE A 276 10.79 12.62 -7.54
N PHE A 277 10.19 11.48 -7.88
CA PHE A 277 10.93 10.23 -8.04
C PHE A 277 11.91 10.30 -9.20
N ALA A 278 11.52 10.87 -10.34
CA ALA A 278 12.41 11.10 -11.47
C ALA A 278 13.61 11.97 -11.08
N TYR A 279 13.38 13.04 -10.32
CA TYR A 279 14.47 13.89 -9.81
C TYR A 279 15.42 13.11 -8.89
N ILE A 280 14.91 12.31 -7.96
CA ILE A 280 15.73 11.50 -7.05
C ILE A 280 16.51 10.41 -7.80
N LEU A 281 15.94 9.87 -8.87
CA LEU A 281 16.52 8.83 -9.71
C LEU A 281 17.51 9.39 -10.76
N ASN A 282 17.62 10.71 -10.89
CA ASN A 282 18.40 11.41 -11.93
C ASN A 282 17.97 11.04 -13.36
N TRP A 283 16.68 10.95 -13.59
CA TRP A 283 16.07 10.70 -14.91
C TRP A 283 15.91 12.00 -15.70
#